data_27dc7014aaf384d679a3918f1eb71558
#
_entry.id   27dc7014aaf384d679a3918f1eb71558
#
_cell.length_a   1.000
_cell.length_b   1.000
_cell.length_c   1.000
_cell.angle_alpha   90.00
_cell.angle_beta   90.00
_cell.angle_gamma   90.00
#
_symmetry.space_group_name_H-M   'P 1'
#
loop_
_entity.id
_entity.type
_entity.pdbx_description
1 polymer ?
#
loop_
_entity_poly.entity_id
_entity_poly.type
_entity_poly.pdbx_seq_one_letter_code
_entity_poly.pdbx_strand_id
1 'polypeptide(L)'
;MFESKYDVIVVGGGHAGAEAAAASANFGAKTLLVTMNLQTIGQMSCNPAMGGIAKGQIVREIDALGGYSGVVSDLTAIQFKMLNKSKGPAMWSPRVQSDRAQFALKWREMLEKTPNLDFYQDMVVGLIVKNNKIKGVKTGLGNNIFSKTVILTNGTFLNGLIHVGEKNFGGGRVGEKSSTGITSDLESYGFVSGRMKTGTPPRVDGRSLDYSVMEEQPGDEMPAKFSFLEEIKPLIDQTSCYITYTNSNVHDIMADSFDRSPMFNGKINSTGPRYCPSIEDKIHRFSDKDRHQIFVEPEGLNTVEVYVNGFSTSMPEDVQYSAIKKIPGFENVKFFRPGYAIEYDYFPPTQLTLTLETKIIENLFFAGQINGTTGYEEAAAQGLMAGINAAAKVFSKDSLVLTRSEAYIGVLIDDLITKGTEEPYRMFTSRAEYRTLLRQDNADIRLTEKSFNIGLASKKRFDRVQNKQDKVKDYVEFFEKTSYEIDEVNSILESVGYEAVSQKAKLAKIYARPNIKKDHMISLASVKDYIEKNSLDVEIIEQAEIQIKYRGYIEKEKNNADKLQRLEDIKIPKHFDYDSLASLSFEAKEKLNSIKPSTLSQASRISGINPSDISVLLVKMGR
;
A
#
# COMPACT_ATOMS: atom_id res chain seq x y z
N MET A 1 22.71 -12.04 -27.56
CA MET A 1 21.57 -12.51 -26.76
C MET A 1 20.47 -11.45 -26.68
N PHE A 2 20.80 -10.18 -26.51
CA PHE A 2 19.84 -9.06 -26.46
C PHE A 2 19.95 -8.19 -27.72
N GLU A 3 19.57 -8.73 -28.87
CA GLU A 3 19.59 -7.99 -30.14
C GLU A 3 18.46 -6.96 -30.24
N SER A 4 17.37 -7.17 -29.48
CA SER A 4 16.23 -6.27 -29.47
C SER A 4 16.29 -5.28 -28.30
N LYS A 5 16.08 -4.01 -28.59
CA LYS A 5 15.88 -2.98 -27.56
C LYS A 5 14.50 -3.15 -26.93
N TYR A 6 14.44 -3.03 -25.61
CA TYR A 6 13.19 -2.95 -24.86
C TYR A 6 12.67 -1.51 -24.80
N ASP A 7 11.37 -1.36 -24.58
CA ASP A 7 10.77 -0.08 -24.25
C ASP A 7 10.98 0.25 -22.78
N VAL A 8 10.73 -0.73 -21.91
CA VAL A 8 10.85 -0.62 -20.45
C VAL A 8 11.69 -1.77 -19.91
N ILE A 9 12.66 -1.49 -19.04
CA ILE A 9 13.31 -2.48 -18.18
C ILE A 9 12.88 -2.22 -16.73
N VAL A 10 12.39 -3.27 -16.07
CA VAL A 10 12.10 -3.25 -14.62
C VAL A 10 13.16 -4.06 -13.90
N VAL A 11 13.81 -3.46 -12.90
CA VAL A 11 14.89 -4.07 -12.12
C VAL A 11 14.37 -4.45 -10.73
N GLY A 12 14.30 -5.74 -10.46
CA GLY A 12 13.77 -6.33 -9.22
C GLY A 12 12.36 -6.91 -9.40
N GLY A 13 12.13 -8.11 -8.85
CA GLY A 13 10.87 -8.87 -8.98
C GLY A 13 10.00 -8.84 -7.71
N GLY A 14 10.17 -7.85 -6.81
CA GLY A 14 9.29 -7.68 -5.65
C GLY A 14 7.91 -7.10 -6.03
N HIS A 15 7.09 -6.73 -5.04
CA HIS A 15 5.73 -6.21 -5.27
C HIS A 15 5.71 -4.99 -6.21
N ALA A 16 6.66 -4.06 -6.05
CA ALA A 16 6.78 -2.91 -6.95
C ALA A 16 7.16 -3.33 -8.37
N GLY A 17 8.15 -4.23 -8.51
CA GLY A 17 8.60 -4.67 -9.82
C GLY A 17 7.57 -5.51 -10.56
N ALA A 18 6.86 -6.38 -9.86
CA ALA A 18 5.79 -7.19 -10.43
C ALA A 18 4.65 -6.33 -11.00
N GLU A 19 4.17 -5.34 -10.23
CA GLU A 19 3.16 -4.40 -10.70
C GLU A 19 3.68 -3.49 -11.84
N ALA A 20 4.93 -2.99 -11.74
CA ALA A 20 5.51 -2.14 -12.77
C ALA A 20 5.66 -2.90 -14.11
N ALA A 21 6.09 -4.15 -14.05
CA ALA A 21 6.23 -4.99 -15.24
C ALA A 21 4.87 -5.30 -15.89
N ALA A 22 3.88 -5.71 -15.07
CA ALA A 22 2.52 -5.94 -15.54
C ALA A 22 1.91 -4.69 -16.17
N ALA A 23 2.00 -3.54 -15.49
CA ALA A 23 1.44 -2.28 -15.95
C ALA A 23 2.07 -1.82 -17.27
N SER A 24 3.40 -1.83 -17.36
CA SER A 24 4.10 -1.42 -18.58
C SER A 24 3.76 -2.32 -19.77
N ALA A 25 3.75 -3.63 -19.57
CA ALA A 25 3.45 -4.62 -20.61
C ALA A 25 1.98 -4.55 -21.06
N ASN A 26 1.03 -4.42 -20.13
CA ASN A 26 -0.39 -4.27 -20.44
C ASN A 26 -0.70 -2.93 -21.12
N PHE A 27 0.10 -1.88 -20.88
CA PHE A 27 0.03 -0.61 -21.60
C PHE A 27 0.48 -0.75 -23.07
N GLY A 28 1.13 -1.87 -23.41
CA GLY A 28 1.62 -2.20 -24.75
C GLY A 28 3.13 -2.05 -24.95
N ALA A 29 3.89 -1.70 -23.91
CA ALA A 29 5.35 -1.56 -24.00
C ALA A 29 6.05 -2.92 -23.99
N LYS A 30 7.04 -3.11 -24.87
CA LYS A 30 7.93 -4.27 -24.82
C LYS A 30 8.78 -4.19 -23.54
N THR A 31 8.43 -5.00 -22.55
CA THR A 31 8.94 -4.90 -21.18
C THR A 31 9.84 -6.08 -20.85
N LEU A 32 10.95 -5.82 -20.15
CA LEU A 32 11.82 -6.85 -19.58
C LEU A 32 11.83 -6.71 -18.05
N LEU A 33 11.47 -7.78 -17.33
CA LEU A 33 11.69 -7.89 -15.90
C LEU A 33 13.02 -8.60 -15.63
N VAL A 34 13.99 -7.88 -15.05
CA VAL A 34 15.28 -8.44 -14.62
C VAL A 34 15.24 -8.66 -13.11
N THR A 35 15.42 -9.89 -12.65
CA THR A 35 15.43 -10.24 -11.23
C THR A 35 16.49 -11.29 -10.93
N MET A 36 17.02 -11.26 -9.71
CA MET A 36 18.04 -12.23 -9.27
C MET A 36 17.50 -13.66 -9.13
N ASN A 37 16.19 -13.79 -8.89
CA ASN A 37 15.55 -15.08 -8.70
C ASN A 37 14.10 -15.06 -9.19
N LEU A 38 13.80 -15.80 -10.25
CA LEU A 38 12.45 -15.93 -10.82
C LEU A 38 11.48 -16.68 -9.91
N GLN A 39 11.98 -17.50 -8.98
CA GLN A 39 11.14 -18.29 -8.06
C GLN A 39 10.54 -17.43 -6.94
N THR A 40 11.10 -16.22 -6.71
CA THR A 40 10.72 -15.37 -5.60
C THR A 40 10.05 -14.06 -6.04
N ILE A 41 9.52 -14.02 -7.26
CA ILE A 41 8.72 -12.89 -7.76
C ILE A 41 7.52 -12.68 -6.84
N GLY A 42 7.29 -11.43 -6.40
CA GLY A 42 6.19 -11.07 -5.53
C GLY A 42 6.24 -11.68 -4.12
N GLN A 43 7.31 -12.35 -3.73
CA GLN A 43 7.38 -13.06 -2.45
C GLN A 43 7.16 -12.15 -1.24
N MET A 44 6.28 -12.59 -0.33
CA MET A 44 6.05 -11.94 0.96
C MET A 44 7.20 -12.23 1.91
N SER A 45 8.16 -11.32 2.02
CA SER A 45 9.38 -11.48 2.84
C SER A 45 9.12 -11.27 4.34
N CYS A 46 8.08 -10.51 4.69
CA CYS A 46 7.65 -10.25 6.06
C CYS A 46 6.37 -11.04 6.37
N ASN A 47 5.29 -10.39 6.83
CA ASN A 47 4.02 -11.06 7.12
C ASN A 47 3.34 -11.59 5.84
N PRO A 48 2.67 -12.75 5.90
CA PRO A 48 1.96 -13.32 4.76
C PRO A 48 0.56 -12.71 4.59
N ALA A 49 0.47 -11.39 4.53
CA ALA A 49 -0.81 -10.70 4.45
C ALA A 49 -0.76 -9.44 3.58
N MET A 50 -1.87 -9.15 2.89
CA MET A 50 -2.10 -7.94 2.11
C MET A 50 -3.24 -7.13 2.71
N GLY A 51 -3.15 -5.81 2.62
CA GLY A 51 -4.17 -4.89 3.11
C GLY A 51 -4.04 -4.54 4.59
N GLY A 52 -5.19 -4.26 5.22
CA GLY A 52 -5.23 -3.66 6.55
C GLY A 52 -5.47 -2.15 6.51
N ILE A 53 -5.33 -1.48 7.66
CA ILE A 53 -5.70 -0.07 7.83
C ILE A 53 -4.99 0.83 6.82
N ALA A 54 -5.75 1.56 6.01
CA ALA A 54 -5.35 2.37 4.86
C ALA A 54 -4.75 1.58 3.68
N LYS A 55 -4.17 0.43 3.93
CA LYS A 55 -3.51 -0.38 2.91
C LYS A 55 -4.50 -1.18 2.07
N GLY A 56 -5.59 -1.65 2.68
CA GLY A 56 -6.69 -2.28 1.95
C GLY A 56 -7.31 -1.34 0.91
N GLN A 57 -7.39 -0.05 1.21
CA GLN A 57 -7.80 0.99 0.26
C GLN A 57 -6.85 1.05 -0.94
N ILE A 58 -5.53 1.04 -0.70
CA ILE A 58 -4.52 1.05 -1.76
C ILE A 58 -4.66 -0.18 -2.66
N VAL A 59 -4.84 -1.39 -2.10
CA VAL A 59 -5.00 -2.61 -2.91
C VAL A 59 -6.25 -2.53 -3.79
N ARG A 60 -7.35 -1.99 -3.28
CA ARG A 60 -8.58 -1.76 -4.06
C ARG A 60 -8.34 -0.74 -5.18
N GLU A 61 -7.54 0.31 -4.94
CA GLU A 61 -7.17 1.30 -5.95
C GLU A 61 -6.24 0.70 -7.02
N ILE A 62 -5.27 -0.13 -6.63
CA ILE A 62 -4.42 -0.90 -7.56
C ILE A 62 -5.29 -1.76 -8.47
N ASP A 63 -6.25 -2.52 -7.92
CA ASP A 63 -7.16 -3.36 -8.71
C ASP A 63 -8.02 -2.51 -9.66
N ALA A 64 -8.59 -1.40 -9.19
CA ALA A 64 -9.39 -0.48 -10.01
C ALA A 64 -8.63 0.09 -11.20
N LEU A 65 -7.31 0.31 -11.04
CA LEU A 65 -6.41 0.75 -12.10
C LEU A 65 -5.92 -0.39 -13.03
N GLY A 66 -6.25 -1.65 -12.75
CA GLY A 66 -5.87 -2.80 -13.55
C GLY A 66 -4.61 -3.53 -13.08
N GLY A 67 -4.10 -3.22 -11.88
CA GLY A 67 -3.01 -3.95 -11.24
C GLY A 67 -3.43 -5.35 -10.76
N TYR A 68 -2.47 -6.17 -10.40
CA TYR A 68 -2.67 -7.60 -10.11
C TYR A 68 -2.66 -7.95 -8.62
N SER A 69 -2.15 -7.08 -7.73
CA SER A 69 -2.00 -7.39 -6.30
C SER A 69 -3.29 -7.83 -5.62
N GLY A 70 -4.43 -7.18 -5.96
CA GLY A 70 -5.74 -7.56 -5.43
C GLY A 70 -6.17 -8.94 -5.89
N VAL A 71 -6.03 -9.21 -7.18
CA VAL A 71 -6.37 -10.51 -7.80
C VAL A 71 -5.52 -11.64 -7.21
N VAL A 72 -4.19 -11.44 -7.14
CA VAL A 72 -3.29 -12.45 -6.58
C VAL A 72 -3.60 -12.72 -5.10
N SER A 73 -3.92 -11.66 -4.34
CA SER A 73 -4.30 -11.80 -2.92
C SER A 73 -5.57 -12.64 -2.76
N ASP A 74 -6.59 -12.38 -3.55
CA ASP A 74 -7.85 -13.13 -3.49
C ASP A 74 -7.68 -14.61 -3.91
N LEU A 75 -6.89 -14.85 -4.96
CA LEU A 75 -6.62 -16.21 -5.46
C LEU A 75 -5.78 -17.08 -4.51
N THR A 76 -5.10 -16.45 -3.56
CA THR A 76 -4.20 -17.13 -2.60
C THR A 76 -4.60 -16.89 -1.15
N ALA A 77 -5.80 -16.33 -0.96
CA ALA A 77 -6.35 -16.04 0.35
C ALA A 77 -6.56 -17.32 1.16
N ILE A 78 -6.19 -17.27 2.44
CA ILE A 78 -6.49 -18.30 3.45
C ILE A 78 -7.35 -17.75 4.58
N GLN A 79 -7.46 -16.42 4.70
CA GLN A 79 -8.38 -15.73 5.60
C GLN A 79 -8.68 -14.33 5.06
N PHE A 80 -9.91 -13.88 5.23
CA PHE A 80 -10.33 -12.50 4.96
C PHE A 80 -10.92 -11.86 6.21
N LYS A 81 -10.58 -10.59 6.47
CA LYS A 81 -11.16 -9.80 7.55
C LYS A 81 -11.31 -8.33 7.16
N MET A 82 -12.52 -7.79 7.32
CA MET A 82 -12.77 -6.36 7.19
C MET A 82 -12.47 -5.67 8.51
N LEU A 83 -11.37 -4.94 8.59
CA LEU A 83 -10.98 -4.21 9.79
C LEU A 83 -11.79 -2.91 9.93
N ASN A 84 -11.96 -2.45 11.18
CA ASN A 84 -12.65 -1.21 11.53
C ASN A 84 -14.12 -1.12 11.09
N LYS A 85 -14.84 -2.25 10.97
CA LYS A 85 -16.28 -2.24 10.63
C LYS A 85 -17.11 -1.30 11.51
N SER A 86 -16.82 -1.25 12.80
CA SER A 86 -17.53 -0.40 13.78
C SER A 86 -17.27 1.10 13.61
N LYS A 87 -16.22 1.49 12.88
CA LYS A 87 -15.81 2.90 12.71
C LYS A 87 -16.40 3.57 11.47
N GLY A 88 -17.24 2.86 10.72
CA GLY A 88 -17.91 3.36 9.51
C GLY A 88 -17.09 3.20 8.22
N PRO A 89 -17.76 3.42 7.05
CA PRO A 89 -17.24 3.06 5.73
C PRO A 89 -15.91 3.73 5.35
N ALA A 90 -15.67 4.95 5.81
CA ALA A 90 -14.41 5.68 5.57
C ALA A 90 -13.19 4.99 6.21
N MET A 91 -13.40 4.11 7.18
CA MET A 91 -12.36 3.40 7.92
C MET A 91 -12.31 1.91 7.61
N TRP A 92 -13.28 1.36 6.87
CA TRP A 92 -13.29 -0.05 6.48
C TRP A 92 -12.05 -0.38 5.67
N SER A 93 -11.34 -1.40 6.13
CA SER A 93 -10.03 -1.72 5.58
C SER A 93 -9.92 -3.24 5.41
N PRO A 94 -10.07 -3.76 4.19
CA PRO A 94 -9.96 -5.19 3.93
C PRO A 94 -8.52 -5.68 4.16
N ARG A 95 -8.39 -6.86 4.75
CA ARG A 95 -7.13 -7.57 4.97
C ARG A 95 -7.30 -9.03 4.58
N VAL A 96 -6.37 -9.52 3.79
CA VAL A 96 -6.27 -10.93 3.38
C VAL A 96 -4.99 -11.51 3.97
N GLN A 97 -5.11 -12.63 4.68
CA GLN A 97 -4.00 -13.53 4.96
C GLN A 97 -3.83 -14.44 3.74
N SER A 98 -2.63 -14.54 3.20
CA SER A 98 -2.35 -15.30 1.97
C SER A 98 -1.50 -16.53 2.26
N ASP A 99 -1.69 -17.58 1.48
CA ASP A 99 -0.69 -18.64 1.34
C ASP A 99 0.54 -18.08 0.66
N ARG A 100 1.64 -17.93 1.41
CA ARG A 100 2.86 -17.24 0.98
C ARG A 100 3.52 -17.91 -0.24
N ALA A 101 3.52 -19.24 -0.31
CA ALA A 101 4.12 -19.96 -1.41
C ALA A 101 3.26 -19.81 -2.67
N GLN A 102 1.95 -19.98 -2.53
CA GLN A 102 1.00 -19.81 -3.63
C GLN A 102 0.97 -18.36 -4.14
N PHE A 103 1.15 -17.37 -3.27
CA PHE A 103 1.19 -15.97 -3.65
C PHE A 103 2.32 -15.67 -4.65
N ALA A 104 3.54 -16.13 -4.37
CA ALA A 104 4.67 -15.97 -5.28
C ALA A 104 4.46 -16.76 -6.59
N LEU A 105 3.97 -17.99 -6.50
CA LEU A 105 3.67 -18.81 -7.67
C LEU A 105 2.60 -18.15 -8.55
N LYS A 106 1.53 -17.65 -7.94
CA LYS A 106 0.42 -17.00 -8.67
C LYS A 106 0.86 -15.69 -9.33
N TRP A 107 1.69 -14.89 -8.69
CA TRP A 107 2.32 -13.72 -9.30
C TRP A 107 3.08 -14.11 -10.57
N ARG A 108 3.94 -15.12 -10.47
CA ARG A 108 4.72 -15.59 -11.62
C ARG A 108 3.82 -16.08 -12.75
N GLU A 109 2.81 -16.90 -12.45
CA GLU A 109 1.86 -17.39 -13.45
C GLU A 109 1.13 -16.27 -14.18
N MET A 110 0.71 -15.22 -13.46
CA MET A 110 0.02 -14.09 -14.05
C MET A 110 0.95 -13.27 -14.94
N LEU A 111 2.17 -13.02 -14.49
CA LEU A 111 3.16 -12.28 -15.27
C LEU A 111 3.59 -13.06 -16.53
N GLU A 112 3.79 -14.38 -16.45
CA GLU A 112 4.13 -15.21 -17.62
C GLU A 112 3.01 -15.25 -18.68
N LYS A 113 1.75 -14.98 -18.28
CA LYS A 113 0.61 -14.84 -19.18
C LYS A 113 0.42 -13.43 -19.73
N THR A 114 1.16 -12.45 -19.21
CA THR A 114 1.04 -11.05 -19.60
C THR A 114 1.74 -10.83 -20.96
N PRO A 115 1.03 -10.36 -21.99
CA PRO A 115 1.65 -10.08 -23.28
C PRO A 115 2.73 -9.00 -23.16
N ASN A 116 3.72 -9.01 -24.08
CA ASN A 116 4.81 -8.03 -24.17
C ASN A 116 5.77 -8.04 -22.98
N LEU A 117 5.73 -9.06 -22.10
CA LEU A 117 6.59 -9.19 -20.93
C LEU A 117 7.58 -10.34 -21.09
N ASP A 118 8.86 -10.01 -21.09
CA ASP A 118 9.99 -10.93 -21.07
C ASP A 118 10.64 -10.96 -19.68
N PHE A 119 11.36 -12.06 -19.37
CA PHE A 119 12.05 -12.27 -18.09
C PHE A 119 13.52 -12.53 -18.31
N TYR A 120 14.35 -12.03 -17.39
CA TYR A 120 15.77 -12.37 -17.35
C TYR A 120 16.26 -12.52 -15.93
N GLN A 121 16.85 -13.66 -15.61
CA GLN A 121 17.40 -13.92 -14.29
C GLN A 121 18.87 -13.51 -14.24
N ASP A 122 19.13 -12.34 -13.69
CA ASP A 122 20.48 -11.84 -13.38
C ASP A 122 20.38 -10.70 -12.35
N MET A 123 21.51 -10.31 -11.79
CA MET A 123 21.64 -9.12 -10.96
C MET A 123 21.99 -7.93 -11.83
N VAL A 124 21.25 -6.82 -11.70
CA VAL A 124 21.66 -5.54 -12.28
C VAL A 124 22.68 -4.89 -11.34
N VAL A 125 23.85 -4.54 -11.88
CA VAL A 125 24.98 -3.99 -11.12
C VAL A 125 25.34 -2.56 -11.51
N GLY A 126 24.72 -2.00 -12.56
CA GLY A 126 24.98 -0.63 -12.99
C GLY A 126 23.99 -0.16 -14.04
N LEU A 127 24.06 1.12 -14.34
CA LEU A 127 23.21 1.83 -15.30
C LEU A 127 24.00 2.20 -16.56
N ILE A 128 23.29 2.31 -17.69
CA ILE A 128 23.85 2.86 -18.93
C ILE A 128 23.19 4.22 -19.14
N VAL A 129 23.92 5.29 -18.87
CA VAL A 129 23.43 6.67 -18.99
C VAL A 129 24.23 7.41 -20.05
N LYS A 130 23.54 8.21 -20.88
CA LYS A 130 24.16 9.09 -21.88
C LYS A 130 23.43 10.42 -21.89
N ASN A 131 24.16 11.52 -21.73
CA ASN A 131 23.60 12.88 -21.70
C ASN A 131 22.44 13.03 -20.69
N ASN A 132 22.65 12.60 -19.44
CA ASN A 132 21.66 12.58 -18.35
C ASN A 132 20.34 11.86 -18.70
N LYS A 133 20.40 10.90 -19.61
CA LYS A 133 19.24 10.08 -20.02
C LYS A 133 19.61 8.60 -19.94
N ILE A 134 18.74 7.82 -19.27
CA ILE A 134 18.93 6.37 -19.19
C ILE A 134 18.86 5.73 -20.58
N LYS A 135 19.68 4.71 -20.81
CA LYS A 135 19.74 3.94 -22.04
C LYS A 135 19.64 2.44 -21.82
N GLY A 136 19.69 1.99 -20.56
CA GLY A 136 19.64 0.59 -20.22
C GLY A 136 20.38 0.27 -18.93
N VAL A 137 20.67 -1.01 -18.73
CA VAL A 137 21.30 -1.55 -17.51
C VAL A 137 22.48 -2.46 -17.86
N LYS A 138 23.39 -2.60 -16.89
CA LYS A 138 24.51 -3.57 -16.91
C LYS A 138 24.19 -4.68 -15.92
N THR A 139 24.37 -5.94 -16.33
CA THR A 139 24.10 -7.09 -15.47
C THR A 139 25.38 -7.71 -14.94
N GLY A 140 25.24 -8.52 -13.87
CA GLY A 140 26.35 -9.21 -13.21
C GLY A 140 27.08 -10.21 -14.09
N LEU A 141 26.39 -10.79 -15.09
CA LEU A 141 26.98 -11.66 -16.11
C LEU A 141 27.65 -10.89 -17.26
N GLY A 142 27.74 -9.55 -17.16
CA GLY A 142 28.45 -8.70 -18.13
C GLY A 142 27.61 -8.28 -19.34
N ASN A 143 26.28 -8.51 -19.34
CA ASN A 143 25.44 -8.07 -20.45
C ASN A 143 25.05 -6.60 -20.31
N ASN A 144 25.04 -5.89 -21.42
CA ASN A 144 24.42 -4.57 -21.57
C ASN A 144 23.05 -4.74 -22.23
N ILE A 145 21.99 -4.37 -21.51
CA ILE A 145 20.60 -4.47 -22.01
C ILE A 145 20.05 -3.06 -22.19
N PHE A 146 19.63 -2.73 -23.40
CA PHE A 146 19.20 -1.38 -23.76
C PHE A 146 17.68 -1.22 -23.70
N SER A 147 17.23 -0.05 -23.24
CA SER A 147 15.82 0.33 -23.23
C SER A 147 15.62 1.84 -23.34
N LYS A 148 14.37 2.25 -23.57
CA LYS A 148 13.99 3.68 -23.58
C LYS A 148 13.82 4.21 -22.16
N THR A 149 13.29 3.39 -21.22
CA THR A 149 13.06 3.73 -19.80
C THR A 149 13.51 2.59 -18.91
N VAL A 150 13.88 2.91 -17.66
CA VAL A 150 14.25 1.93 -16.61
C VAL A 150 13.51 2.26 -15.32
N ILE A 151 13.00 1.24 -14.64
CA ILE A 151 12.35 1.34 -13.34
C ILE A 151 13.16 0.54 -12.32
N LEU A 152 13.70 1.20 -11.28
CA LEU A 152 14.41 0.54 -10.19
C LEU A 152 13.46 0.22 -9.03
N THR A 153 13.43 -1.05 -8.63
CA THR A 153 12.56 -1.56 -7.56
C THR A 153 13.30 -2.50 -6.59
N ASN A 154 14.53 -2.17 -6.25
CA ASN A 154 15.49 -3.05 -5.59
C ASN A 154 15.11 -3.53 -4.17
N GLY A 155 14.16 -2.91 -3.50
CA GLY A 155 13.70 -3.32 -2.17
C GLY A 155 14.80 -3.27 -1.12
N THR A 156 14.88 -4.29 -0.25
CA THR A 156 15.90 -4.44 0.80
C THR A 156 17.25 -4.95 0.28
N PHE A 157 17.42 -5.07 -1.05
CA PHE A 157 18.59 -5.70 -1.63
C PHE A 157 19.76 -4.74 -1.88
N LEU A 158 19.50 -3.40 -2.04
CA LEU A 158 20.56 -2.41 -2.26
C LEU A 158 21.50 -2.35 -1.07
N ASN A 159 22.73 -2.83 -1.26
CA ASN A 159 23.75 -2.95 -0.21
C ASN A 159 23.17 -3.56 1.08
N GLY A 160 22.26 -4.53 0.93
CA GLY A 160 21.55 -5.17 2.03
C GLY A 160 22.50 -5.86 3.01
N LEU A 161 22.33 -5.59 4.31
CA LEU A 161 23.12 -6.16 5.40
C LEU A 161 22.18 -6.71 6.47
N ILE A 162 22.22 -8.02 6.68
CA ILE A 162 21.41 -8.74 7.66
C ILE A 162 22.13 -8.83 8.98
N HIS A 163 21.41 -8.61 10.09
CA HIS A 163 21.91 -8.66 11.46
C HIS A 163 21.12 -9.66 12.31
N VAL A 164 21.83 -10.56 12.98
CA VAL A 164 21.31 -11.49 14.00
C VAL A 164 22.28 -11.45 15.18
N GLY A 165 21.97 -10.68 16.20
CA GLY A 165 22.86 -10.44 17.33
C GLY A 165 24.21 -9.88 16.88
N GLU A 166 25.28 -10.55 17.31
CA GLU A 166 26.65 -10.15 17.01
C GLU A 166 27.06 -10.41 15.56
N LYS A 167 26.31 -11.26 14.81
CA LYS A 167 26.60 -11.65 13.43
C LYS A 167 25.95 -10.74 12.44
N ASN A 168 26.68 -10.42 11.36
CA ASN A 168 26.12 -9.76 10.18
C ASN A 168 26.66 -10.38 8.90
N PHE A 169 25.88 -10.30 7.82
CA PHE A 169 26.26 -10.80 6.50
C PHE A 169 25.46 -10.11 5.40
N GLY A 170 26.08 -9.98 4.22
CA GLY A 170 25.44 -9.36 3.07
C GLY A 170 24.25 -10.20 2.57
N GLY A 171 23.11 -9.53 2.35
CA GLY A 171 21.92 -10.17 1.82
C GLY A 171 20.74 -9.21 1.78
N GLY A 172 19.84 -9.38 0.83
CA GLY A 172 18.57 -8.63 0.77
C GLY A 172 17.44 -9.34 1.51
N ARG A 173 17.60 -10.65 1.69
CA ARG A 173 16.74 -11.58 2.45
C ARG A 173 17.61 -12.77 2.83
N VAL A 174 17.29 -13.47 3.94
CA VAL A 174 18.04 -14.66 4.33
C VAL A 174 18.07 -15.69 3.18
N GLY A 175 19.28 -16.14 2.84
CA GLY A 175 19.53 -17.06 1.73
C GLY A 175 19.69 -16.40 0.35
N GLU A 176 19.56 -15.09 0.22
CA GLU A 176 19.73 -14.35 -1.04
C GLU A 176 20.78 -13.24 -0.92
N LYS A 177 21.58 -13.07 -1.96
CA LYS A 177 22.66 -12.08 -2.01
C LYS A 177 22.11 -10.65 -2.02
N SER A 178 22.92 -9.69 -1.55
CA SER A 178 22.66 -8.26 -1.73
C SER A 178 22.97 -7.82 -3.17
N SER A 179 22.28 -6.77 -3.63
CA SER A 179 22.58 -6.08 -4.89
C SER A 179 23.56 -4.94 -4.62
N THR A 180 24.68 -4.93 -5.31
CA THR A 180 25.73 -3.93 -5.16
C THR A 180 26.01 -3.22 -6.49
N GLY A 181 26.60 -2.03 -6.44
CA GLY A 181 26.99 -1.25 -7.62
C GLY A 181 26.01 -0.15 -8.01
N ILE A 182 24.69 -0.37 -7.92
CA ILE A 182 23.68 0.63 -8.33
C ILE A 182 23.75 1.91 -7.47
N THR A 183 23.91 1.79 -6.15
CA THR A 183 23.99 2.96 -5.26
C THR A 183 25.15 3.87 -5.64
N SER A 184 26.35 3.32 -5.75
CA SER A 184 27.54 4.09 -6.15
C SER A 184 27.44 4.67 -7.56
N ASP A 185 26.78 3.96 -8.47
CA ASP A 185 26.53 4.46 -9.83
C ASP A 185 25.60 5.69 -9.78
N LEU A 186 24.48 5.62 -9.04
CA LEU A 186 23.56 6.74 -8.86
C LEU A 186 24.21 7.93 -8.15
N GLU A 187 24.99 7.69 -7.09
CA GLU A 187 25.72 8.75 -6.39
C GLU A 187 26.70 9.49 -7.30
N SER A 188 27.33 8.77 -8.26
CA SER A 188 28.22 9.39 -9.26
C SER A 188 27.51 10.38 -10.18
N TYR A 189 26.18 10.25 -10.34
CA TYR A 189 25.33 11.20 -11.07
C TYR A 189 24.74 12.31 -10.18
N GLY A 190 25.07 12.32 -8.88
CA GLY A 190 24.64 13.37 -7.93
C GLY A 190 23.36 13.04 -7.16
N PHE A 191 22.91 11.77 -7.16
CA PHE A 191 21.84 11.34 -6.25
C PHE A 191 22.36 11.30 -4.81
N VAL A 192 21.49 11.69 -3.89
CA VAL A 192 21.70 11.53 -2.45
C VAL A 192 21.08 10.21 -2.02
N SER A 193 21.85 9.38 -1.36
CA SER A 193 21.40 8.14 -0.74
C SER A 193 21.34 8.26 0.79
N GLY A 194 20.67 7.30 1.42
CA GLY A 194 20.66 7.10 2.87
C GLY A 194 20.47 5.63 3.19
N ARG A 195 20.49 5.28 4.48
CA ARG A 195 20.23 3.91 4.92
C ARG A 195 19.00 3.84 5.81
N MET A 196 18.18 2.83 5.58
CA MET A 196 17.04 2.48 6.41
C MET A 196 17.16 1.05 6.92
N LYS A 197 16.39 0.78 7.97
CA LYS A 197 16.35 -0.54 8.62
C LYS A 197 14.92 -1.04 8.66
N THR A 198 14.76 -2.35 8.43
CA THR A 198 13.52 -3.07 8.76
C THR A 198 13.88 -4.38 9.45
N GLY A 199 12.89 -5.19 9.81
CA GLY A 199 13.13 -6.48 10.47
C GLY A 199 11.97 -7.45 10.24
N THR A 200 12.22 -8.70 10.58
CA THR A 200 11.23 -9.78 10.51
C THR A 200 11.33 -10.65 11.78
N PRO A 201 10.22 -11.21 12.26
CA PRO A 201 10.23 -12.15 13.39
C PRO A 201 10.69 -13.54 12.98
N PRO A 202 10.94 -14.42 13.96
CA PRO A 202 11.19 -15.84 13.73
C PRO A 202 10.04 -16.53 12.98
N ARG A 203 10.38 -17.64 12.32
CA ARG A 203 9.41 -18.64 11.82
C ARG A 203 9.55 -19.89 12.66
N VAL A 204 8.40 -20.44 13.02
CA VAL A 204 8.33 -21.59 13.93
C VAL A 204 7.49 -22.73 13.34
N ASP A 205 7.71 -23.94 13.84
CA ASP A 205 6.89 -25.10 13.52
C ASP A 205 5.57 -25.05 14.30
N GLY A 206 4.46 -24.82 13.62
CA GLY A 206 3.13 -24.74 14.20
C GLY A 206 2.69 -26.00 14.95
N ARG A 207 3.25 -27.17 14.63
CA ARG A 207 2.99 -28.45 15.37
C ARG A 207 3.60 -28.46 16.77
N SER A 208 4.52 -27.55 17.05
CA SER A 208 5.17 -27.40 18.34
C SER A 208 4.49 -26.40 19.28
N LEU A 209 3.40 -25.77 18.80
CA LEU A 209 2.64 -24.78 19.55
C LEU A 209 1.39 -25.38 20.22
N ASP A 210 1.04 -24.86 21.38
CA ASP A 210 -0.23 -25.16 22.05
C ASP A 210 -1.24 -24.03 21.79
N TYR A 211 -2.12 -24.26 20.81
CA TYR A 211 -3.16 -23.29 20.43
C TYR A 211 -4.31 -23.22 21.45
N SER A 212 -4.44 -24.19 22.36
CA SER A 212 -5.55 -24.24 23.33
C SER A 212 -5.51 -23.09 24.36
N VAL A 213 -4.32 -22.50 24.57
CA VAL A 213 -4.10 -21.38 25.49
C VAL A 213 -4.07 -20.02 24.78
N MET A 214 -4.31 -20.00 23.47
CA MET A 214 -4.31 -18.78 22.64
C MET A 214 -5.73 -18.35 22.29
N GLU A 215 -5.91 -17.06 22.02
CA GLU A 215 -7.17 -16.50 21.56
C GLU A 215 -7.31 -16.69 20.04
N GLU A 216 -8.31 -17.46 19.61
CA GLU A 216 -8.58 -17.68 18.19
C GLU A 216 -9.12 -16.40 17.53
N GLN A 217 -8.60 -16.09 16.34
CA GLN A 217 -9.00 -14.97 15.50
C GLN A 217 -9.52 -15.47 14.15
N PRO A 218 -10.81 -15.83 14.05
CA PRO A 218 -11.40 -16.29 12.79
C PRO A 218 -11.52 -15.13 11.79
N GLY A 219 -11.65 -15.49 10.52
CA GLY A 219 -12.03 -14.56 9.46
C GLY A 219 -13.48 -14.08 9.59
N ASP A 220 -13.89 -13.23 8.66
CA ASP A 220 -15.30 -12.79 8.57
C ASP A 220 -16.19 -13.97 8.10
N GLU A 221 -17.37 -14.16 8.70
CA GLU A 221 -18.33 -15.21 8.31
C GLU A 221 -18.76 -15.10 6.83
N MET A 222 -18.91 -13.89 6.34
CA MET A 222 -19.14 -13.58 4.93
C MET A 222 -17.93 -12.79 4.39
N PRO A 223 -16.90 -13.48 3.91
CA PRO A 223 -15.71 -12.81 3.40
C PRO A 223 -16.01 -12.05 2.11
N ALA A 224 -15.47 -10.85 2.00
CA ALA A 224 -15.40 -10.12 0.74
C ALA A 224 -14.09 -10.46 0.00
N LYS A 225 -13.73 -9.65 -0.97
CA LYS A 225 -12.51 -9.78 -1.78
C LYS A 225 -11.94 -8.42 -2.12
N PHE A 226 -10.68 -8.37 -2.57
CA PHE A 226 -10.08 -7.13 -3.08
C PHE A 226 -10.52 -6.81 -4.50
N SER A 227 -10.49 -7.81 -5.38
CA SER A 227 -10.74 -7.57 -6.81
C SER A 227 -12.19 -7.22 -7.12
N PHE A 228 -12.37 -6.23 -7.99
CA PHE A 228 -13.67 -5.90 -8.57
C PHE A 228 -14.07 -6.84 -9.72
N LEU A 229 -13.20 -7.77 -10.14
CA LEU A 229 -13.49 -8.72 -11.21
C LEU A 229 -14.50 -9.79 -10.76
N GLU A 230 -15.50 -10.06 -11.56
CA GLU A 230 -16.57 -11.01 -11.24
C GLU A 230 -16.13 -12.47 -11.24
N GLU A 231 -15.12 -12.78 -12.06
CA GLU A 231 -14.52 -14.12 -12.15
C GLU A 231 -13.71 -14.49 -10.90
N ILE A 232 -13.25 -13.52 -10.13
CA ILE A 232 -12.62 -13.75 -8.82
C ILE A 232 -13.72 -13.89 -7.78
N LYS A 233 -13.71 -15.01 -7.06
CA LYS A 233 -14.72 -15.30 -6.03
C LYS A 233 -14.15 -15.07 -4.63
N PRO A 234 -14.99 -14.67 -3.66
CA PRO A 234 -14.59 -14.66 -2.26
C PRO A 234 -14.13 -16.04 -1.77
N LEU A 235 -13.24 -16.04 -0.79
CA LEU A 235 -12.79 -17.24 -0.10
C LEU A 235 -13.98 -17.93 0.59
N ILE A 236 -14.05 -19.25 0.54
CA ILE A 236 -15.10 -20.05 1.19
C ILE A 236 -14.57 -20.62 2.51
N ASP A 237 -13.50 -21.40 2.45
CA ASP A 237 -12.91 -22.06 3.61
C ASP A 237 -11.77 -21.23 4.18
N GLN A 238 -11.85 -20.88 5.45
CA GLN A 238 -10.90 -19.98 6.10
C GLN A 238 -10.13 -20.66 7.24
N THR A 239 -8.85 -20.28 7.36
CA THR A 239 -7.97 -20.67 8.47
C THR A 239 -7.94 -19.54 9.51
N SER A 240 -7.93 -19.89 10.80
CA SER A 240 -7.80 -18.91 11.88
C SER A 240 -6.35 -18.48 12.09
N CYS A 241 -6.16 -17.22 12.50
CA CYS A 241 -4.97 -16.76 13.19
C CYS A 241 -5.21 -16.84 14.70
N TYR A 242 -4.14 -16.72 15.50
CA TYR A 242 -4.26 -16.75 16.97
C TYR A 242 -3.54 -15.56 17.59
N ILE A 243 -3.94 -15.20 18.81
CA ILE A 243 -3.29 -14.16 19.62
C ILE A 243 -2.79 -14.77 20.92
N THR A 244 -1.58 -14.40 21.28
CA THR A 244 -1.00 -14.59 22.62
C THR A 244 -0.26 -13.32 23.02
N TYR A 245 0.43 -13.33 24.16
CA TYR A 245 1.08 -12.15 24.70
C TYR A 245 2.46 -12.49 25.27
N THR A 246 3.40 -11.55 25.18
CA THR A 246 4.61 -11.58 26.01
C THR A 246 4.25 -11.39 27.48
N ASN A 247 5.20 -11.62 28.37
CA ASN A 247 5.08 -11.43 29.82
C ASN A 247 6.41 -10.92 30.40
N SER A 248 6.45 -10.67 31.70
CA SER A 248 7.65 -10.19 32.39
C SER A 248 8.87 -11.08 32.18
N ASN A 249 8.73 -12.41 32.20
CA ASN A 249 9.85 -13.32 31.98
C ASN A 249 10.47 -13.16 30.56
N VAL A 250 9.63 -12.89 29.54
CA VAL A 250 10.09 -12.57 28.19
C VAL A 250 10.84 -11.25 28.19
N HIS A 251 10.29 -10.24 28.89
CA HIS A 251 10.88 -8.90 28.95
C HIS A 251 12.22 -8.91 29.66
N ASP A 252 12.35 -9.63 30.77
CA ASP A 252 13.59 -9.75 31.55
C ASP A 252 14.71 -10.38 30.70
N ILE A 253 14.43 -11.54 30.04
CA ILE A 253 15.41 -12.19 29.15
C ILE A 253 15.89 -11.25 28.04
N MET A 254 14.97 -10.48 27.44
CA MET A 254 15.30 -9.54 26.39
C MET A 254 16.10 -8.35 26.91
N ALA A 255 15.71 -7.79 28.07
CA ALA A 255 16.35 -6.63 28.68
C ALA A 255 17.78 -6.95 29.14
N ASP A 256 17.99 -8.11 29.76
CA ASP A 256 19.32 -8.57 30.20
C ASP A 256 20.31 -8.78 29.05
N SER A 257 19.81 -8.81 27.81
CA SER A 257 20.61 -9.04 26.60
C SER A 257 20.67 -7.84 25.65
N PHE A 258 20.27 -6.65 26.07
CA PHE A 258 20.28 -5.46 25.20
C PHE A 258 21.68 -5.08 24.70
N ASP A 259 22.72 -5.32 25.46
CA ASP A 259 24.13 -5.11 25.06
C ASP A 259 24.56 -5.99 23.85
N ARG A 260 23.87 -7.13 23.66
CA ARG A 260 24.07 -8.03 22.54
C ARG A 260 23.24 -7.68 21.29
N SER A 261 22.28 -6.75 21.43
CA SER A 261 21.44 -6.31 20.31
C SER A 261 22.20 -5.34 19.42
N PRO A 262 22.24 -5.56 18.10
CA PRO A 262 22.85 -4.64 17.15
C PRO A 262 22.17 -3.26 17.12
N MET A 263 20.93 -3.15 17.60
CA MET A 263 20.23 -1.88 17.74
C MET A 263 20.71 -1.03 18.91
N PHE A 264 21.18 -1.65 20.01
CA PHE A 264 21.60 -0.95 21.22
C PHE A 264 23.13 -0.85 21.34
N ASN A 265 23.89 -1.73 20.69
CA ASN A 265 25.36 -1.70 20.73
C ASN A 265 26.01 -0.83 19.63
N GLY A 266 25.22 -0.06 18.87
CA GLY A 266 25.69 0.88 17.87
C GLY A 266 26.09 0.28 16.51
N LYS A 267 25.85 -1.02 16.26
CA LYS A 267 26.10 -1.64 14.95
C LYS A 267 25.09 -1.21 13.90
N ILE A 268 23.82 -1.01 14.29
CA ILE A 268 22.75 -0.46 13.45
C ILE A 268 22.60 1.01 13.80
N ASN A 269 22.93 1.90 12.85
CA ASN A 269 22.79 3.35 12.99
C ASN A 269 21.67 3.93 12.13
N SER A 270 21.02 3.10 11.30
CA SER A 270 19.97 3.51 10.39
C SER A 270 18.60 3.60 11.08
N THR A 271 17.73 4.48 10.57
CA THR A 271 16.38 4.69 11.12
C THR A 271 15.47 3.51 10.79
N GLY A 272 14.83 2.95 11.81
CA GLY A 272 13.84 1.90 11.68
C GLY A 272 12.39 2.43 11.59
N PRO A 273 11.42 1.61 11.18
CA PRO A 273 10.03 2.02 11.03
C PRO A 273 9.38 2.26 12.41
N ARG A 274 8.83 3.44 12.61
CA ARG A 274 8.16 3.88 13.85
C ARG A 274 6.99 2.98 14.27
N TYR A 275 6.25 2.44 13.30
CA TYR A 275 5.01 1.69 13.54
C TYR A 275 5.15 0.17 13.41
N CYS A 276 6.37 -0.32 13.26
CA CYS A 276 6.72 -1.74 13.35
C CYS A 276 8.04 -1.88 14.08
N PRO A 277 8.11 -1.41 15.35
CA PRO A 277 9.32 -1.52 16.15
C PRO A 277 9.61 -2.99 16.43
N SER A 278 10.87 -3.32 16.61
CA SER A 278 11.27 -4.63 17.11
C SER A 278 10.74 -4.86 18.52
N ILE A 279 10.69 -6.11 18.97
CA ILE A 279 10.19 -6.42 20.32
C ILE A 279 11.10 -5.82 21.39
N GLU A 280 12.43 -5.83 21.18
CA GLU A 280 13.38 -5.19 22.08
C GLU A 280 13.16 -3.68 22.20
N ASP A 281 12.82 -3.00 21.11
CA ASP A 281 12.50 -1.58 21.09
C ASP A 281 11.17 -1.28 21.82
N LYS A 282 10.16 -2.16 21.66
CA LYS A 282 8.90 -2.05 22.41
C LYS A 282 9.12 -2.21 23.93
N ILE A 283 9.87 -3.21 24.34
CA ILE A 283 10.17 -3.48 25.75
C ILE A 283 10.93 -2.31 26.36
N HIS A 284 11.90 -1.75 25.63
CA HIS A 284 12.68 -0.60 26.10
C HIS A 284 11.83 0.68 26.22
N ARG A 285 11.06 1.02 25.18
CA ARG A 285 10.28 2.28 25.12
C ARG A 285 9.00 2.25 25.96
N PHE A 286 8.42 1.08 26.14
CA PHE A 286 7.16 0.87 26.85
C PHE A 286 7.36 -0.09 28.03
N SER A 287 8.38 0.18 28.84
CA SER A 287 8.74 -0.63 30.00
C SER A 287 7.64 -0.67 31.09
N ASP A 288 6.68 0.26 31.03
CA ASP A 288 5.47 0.28 31.87
C ASP A 288 4.41 -0.75 31.45
N LYS A 289 4.58 -1.43 30.31
CA LYS A 289 3.64 -2.44 29.81
C LYS A 289 4.08 -3.85 30.20
N ASP A 290 3.21 -4.55 30.91
CA ASP A 290 3.46 -5.92 31.38
C ASP A 290 3.44 -6.94 30.23
N ARG A 291 2.86 -6.60 29.07
CA ARG A 291 2.72 -7.50 27.93
C ARG A 291 2.60 -6.77 26.60
N HIS A 292 3.05 -7.44 25.54
CA HIS A 292 2.86 -7.04 24.15
C HIS A 292 2.14 -8.15 23.38
N GLN A 293 1.22 -7.75 22.51
CA GLN A 293 0.44 -8.67 21.69
C GLN A 293 1.31 -9.34 20.62
N ILE A 294 1.14 -10.64 20.46
CA ILE A 294 1.78 -11.49 19.46
C ILE A 294 0.68 -12.17 18.64
N PHE A 295 0.73 -12.01 17.31
CA PHE A 295 -0.13 -12.74 16.40
C PHE A 295 0.61 -13.98 15.88
N VAL A 296 -0.05 -15.10 15.91
CA VAL A 296 0.40 -16.40 15.42
C VAL A 296 -0.30 -16.63 14.09
N GLU A 297 0.42 -16.42 13.00
CA GLU A 297 -0.15 -16.35 11.65
C GLU A 297 0.37 -17.51 10.79
N PRO A 298 -0.49 -18.42 10.28
CA PRO A 298 -0.06 -19.48 9.37
C PRO A 298 0.47 -18.88 8.07
N GLU A 299 1.59 -19.43 7.55
CA GLU A 299 2.19 -18.98 6.29
C GLU A 299 1.57 -19.64 5.04
N GLY A 300 0.63 -20.58 5.20
CA GLY A 300 -0.08 -21.23 4.10
C GLY A 300 -0.91 -22.43 4.56
N LEU A 301 -1.68 -23.00 3.63
CA LEU A 301 -2.55 -24.15 3.90
C LEU A 301 -1.78 -25.46 3.94
N ASN A 302 -0.70 -25.58 3.16
CA ASN A 302 0.07 -26.81 2.98
C ASN A 302 1.45 -26.74 3.64
N THR A 303 1.61 -25.89 4.65
CA THR A 303 2.83 -25.74 5.43
C THR A 303 2.50 -25.68 6.92
N VAL A 304 3.42 -26.16 7.73
CA VAL A 304 3.36 -26.02 9.19
C VAL A 304 4.13 -24.79 9.69
N GLU A 305 4.66 -23.98 8.75
CA GLU A 305 5.39 -22.76 9.08
C GLU A 305 4.45 -21.68 9.58
N VAL A 306 4.81 -21.05 10.69
CA VAL A 306 4.04 -19.99 11.35
C VAL A 306 4.90 -18.76 11.51
N TYR A 307 4.31 -17.60 11.17
CA TYR A 307 4.87 -16.26 11.35
C TYR A 307 4.47 -15.71 12.73
N VAL A 308 5.46 -15.30 13.54
CA VAL A 308 5.25 -14.78 14.90
C VAL A 308 5.17 -13.25 14.85
N ASN A 309 4.05 -12.71 14.35
CA ASN A 309 3.88 -11.27 14.13
C ASN A 309 3.85 -10.52 15.47
N GLY A 310 4.65 -9.46 15.55
CA GLY A 310 4.83 -8.68 16.78
C GLY A 310 6.14 -8.97 17.52
N PHE A 311 6.82 -10.07 17.18
CA PHE A 311 8.12 -10.46 17.75
C PHE A 311 9.28 -10.25 16.75
N SER A 312 9.20 -9.20 15.91
CA SER A 312 10.34 -8.82 15.06
C SER A 312 11.53 -8.45 15.95
N THR A 313 12.71 -9.00 15.67
CA THR A 313 13.89 -8.82 16.54
C THR A 313 15.19 -8.99 15.76
N SER A 314 16.24 -8.33 16.26
CA SER A 314 17.62 -8.50 15.81
C SER A 314 18.51 -9.17 16.86
N MET A 315 17.95 -9.60 17.98
CA MET A 315 18.68 -10.28 19.07
C MET A 315 19.41 -11.53 18.58
N PRO A 316 20.43 -12.01 19.29
CA PRO A 316 21.04 -13.31 19.04
C PRO A 316 20.00 -14.44 19.07
N GLU A 317 20.22 -15.49 18.28
CA GLU A 317 19.27 -16.60 18.15
C GLU A 317 18.98 -17.30 19.48
N ASP A 318 20.00 -17.48 20.35
CA ASP A 318 19.85 -18.06 21.69
C ASP A 318 18.93 -17.23 22.59
N VAL A 319 19.02 -15.91 22.52
CA VAL A 319 18.15 -14.98 23.26
C VAL A 319 16.72 -15.04 22.70
N GLN A 320 16.56 -15.00 21.37
CA GLN A 320 15.26 -15.14 20.73
C GLN A 320 14.53 -16.43 21.18
N TYR A 321 15.27 -17.55 21.11
CA TYR A 321 14.72 -18.86 21.47
C TYR A 321 14.33 -18.93 22.95
N SER A 322 15.19 -18.46 23.84
CA SER A 322 14.95 -18.45 25.29
C SER A 322 13.73 -17.60 25.66
N ALA A 323 13.61 -16.41 25.03
CA ALA A 323 12.51 -15.49 25.28
C ALA A 323 11.18 -16.05 24.73
N ILE A 324 11.14 -16.54 23.50
CA ILE A 324 9.92 -17.07 22.86
C ILE A 324 9.36 -18.25 23.65
N LYS A 325 10.19 -19.12 24.22
CA LYS A 325 9.75 -20.25 25.05
C LYS A 325 9.00 -19.83 26.31
N LYS A 326 9.06 -18.56 26.70
CA LYS A 326 8.31 -18.02 27.85
C LYS A 326 6.95 -17.43 27.46
N ILE A 327 6.63 -17.39 26.18
CA ILE A 327 5.32 -16.95 25.69
C ILE A 327 4.31 -18.11 25.86
N PRO A 328 3.11 -17.87 26.43
CA PRO A 328 2.09 -18.90 26.55
C PRO A 328 1.77 -19.57 25.22
N GLY A 329 1.84 -20.89 25.18
CA GLY A 329 1.65 -21.72 23.99
C GLY A 329 2.91 -21.96 23.17
N PHE A 330 4.08 -21.43 23.56
CA PHE A 330 5.36 -21.58 22.88
C PHE A 330 6.39 -22.39 23.69
N GLU A 331 6.02 -23.02 24.78
CA GLU A 331 6.91 -23.73 25.70
C GLU A 331 7.77 -24.80 25.01
N ASN A 332 7.20 -25.45 23.98
CA ASN A 332 7.84 -26.50 23.19
C ASN A 332 8.26 -26.06 21.79
N VAL A 333 8.31 -24.76 21.54
CA VAL A 333 8.54 -24.17 20.22
C VAL A 333 9.80 -24.73 19.53
N LYS A 334 9.69 -24.97 18.22
CA LYS A 334 10.81 -25.31 17.34
C LYS A 334 10.94 -24.21 16.26
N PHE A 335 12.15 -23.69 16.11
CA PHE A 335 12.44 -22.69 15.09
C PHE A 335 12.65 -23.35 13.71
N PHE A 336 12.11 -22.72 12.67
CA PHE A 336 12.55 -22.90 11.30
C PHE A 336 13.69 -21.94 10.97
N ARG A 337 13.57 -20.68 11.41
CA ARG A 337 14.63 -19.66 11.30
C ARG A 337 14.43 -18.54 12.32
N PRO A 338 15.53 -17.91 12.76
CA PRO A 338 15.45 -16.75 13.66
C PRO A 338 14.87 -15.53 12.96
N GLY A 339 14.42 -14.55 13.75
CA GLY A 339 14.19 -13.19 13.33
C GLY A 339 15.52 -12.49 13.01
N TYR A 340 15.44 -11.42 12.20
CA TYR A 340 16.61 -10.61 11.87
C TYR A 340 16.22 -9.18 11.53
N ALA A 341 17.18 -8.25 11.70
CA ALA A 341 17.10 -6.94 11.10
C ALA A 341 17.85 -6.90 9.78
N ILE A 342 17.44 -6.02 8.89
CA ILE A 342 18.14 -5.74 7.64
C ILE A 342 18.25 -4.24 7.43
N GLU A 343 19.49 -3.78 7.14
CA GLU A 343 19.77 -2.44 6.65
C GLU A 343 19.94 -2.46 5.14
N TYR A 344 19.47 -1.42 4.48
CA TYR A 344 19.52 -1.29 3.03
C TYR A 344 19.57 0.17 2.62
N ASP A 345 20.09 0.46 1.42
CA ASP A 345 20.12 1.80 0.89
C ASP A 345 18.77 2.21 0.32
N TYR A 346 18.45 3.50 0.48
CA TYR A 346 17.31 4.16 -0.14
C TYR A 346 17.72 5.52 -0.68
N PHE A 347 16.87 6.10 -1.50
CA PHE A 347 17.05 7.44 -2.05
C PHE A 347 15.88 8.33 -1.60
N PRO A 348 16.17 9.51 -0.96
CA PRO A 348 15.12 10.43 -0.58
C PRO A 348 14.18 10.75 -1.75
N PRO A 349 12.87 10.47 -1.65
CA PRO A 349 11.93 10.55 -2.78
C PRO A 349 11.64 11.98 -3.22
N THR A 350 12.11 12.99 -2.51
CA THR A 350 12.12 14.39 -2.97
C THR A 350 12.93 14.61 -4.26
N GLN A 351 13.78 13.65 -4.63
CA GLN A 351 14.50 13.61 -5.91
C GLN A 351 13.64 13.14 -7.09
N LEU A 352 12.36 12.81 -6.85
CA LEU A 352 11.40 12.33 -7.86
C LEU A 352 10.35 13.39 -8.18
N THR A 353 9.70 13.20 -9.33
CA THR A 353 8.50 13.91 -9.75
C THR A 353 7.24 13.15 -9.34
N LEU A 354 6.04 13.72 -9.55
CA LEU A 354 4.75 13.04 -9.33
C LEU A 354 4.56 11.77 -10.16
N THR A 355 5.31 11.62 -11.25
CA THR A 355 5.29 10.41 -12.09
C THR A 355 6.23 9.32 -11.58
N LEU A 356 6.94 9.56 -10.47
CA LEU A 356 8.03 8.75 -9.92
C LEU A 356 9.30 8.70 -10.82
N GLU A 357 9.37 9.56 -11.83
CA GLU A 357 10.59 9.78 -12.61
C GLU A 357 11.60 10.59 -11.80
N THR A 358 12.88 10.27 -11.94
CA THR A 358 13.95 11.03 -11.28
C THR A 358 14.13 12.42 -11.91
N LYS A 359 14.49 13.41 -11.08
CA LYS A 359 14.78 14.78 -11.52
C LYS A 359 16.15 14.91 -12.18
N ILE A 360 17.08 13.96 -11.93
CA ILE A 360 18.50 14.01 -12.32
C ILE A 360 18.73 13.27 -13.65
N ILE A 361 18.18 12.06 -13.78
CA ILE A 361 18.33 11.24 -14.99
C ILE A 361 16.97 11.08 -15.66
N GLU A 362 16.86 11.58 -16.88
CA GLU A 362 15.62 11.45 -17.67
C GLU A 362 15.31 9.98 -18.00
N ASN A 363 14.03 9.59 -17.93
CA ASN A 363 13.51 8.25 -18.21
C ASN A 363 13.89 7.18 -17.17
N LEU A 364 14.47 7.56 -16.05
CA LEU A 364 14.73 6.68 -14.90
C LEU A 364 13.66 6.88 -13.83
N PHE A 365 13.05 5.78 -13.38
CA PHE A 365 11.96 5.78 -12.39
C PHE A 365 12.35 4.96 -11.17
N PHE A 366 11.91 5.37 -9.98
CA PHE A 366 12.07 4.61 -8.74
C PHE A 366 10.70 4.24 -8.16
N ALA A 367 10.55 3.00 -7.69
CA ALA A 367 9.32 2.56 -7.05
C ALA A 367 9.55 1.59 -5.90
N GLY A 368 8.77 1.74 -4.84
CA GLY A 368 8.79 0.87 -3.69
C GLY A 368 9.82 1.30 -2.64
N GLN A 369 10.48 0.33 -2.04
CA GLN A 369 11.31 0.53 -0.86
C GLN A 369 12.57 1.38 -1.11
N ILE A 370 13.04 1.45 -2.35
CA ILE A 370 14.10 2.37 -2.79
C ILE A 370 13.76 3.85 -2.48
N ASN A 371 12.48 4.18 -2.36
CA ASN A 371 11.96 5.50 -2.00
C ASN A 371 11.73 5.67 -0.48
N GLY A 372 12.25 4.76 0.35
CA GLY A 372 12.11 4.82 1.80
C GLY A 372 10.71 4.45 2.31
N THR A 373 9.93 3.67 1.56
CA THR A 373 8.64 3.14 2.03
C THR A 373 8.79 1.73 2.61
N THR A 374 7.90 1.35 3.54
CA THR A 374 7.80 -0.03 4.04
C THR A 374 6.36 -0.52 3.96
N GLY A 375 6.14 -1.53 3.12
CA GLY A 375 4.85 -2.20 2.93
C GLY A 375 4.70 -2.68 1.49
N TYR A 376 4.06 -3.83 1.34
CA TYR A 376 3.82 -4.45 0.04
C TYR A 376 2.90 -3.59 -0.82
N GLU A 377 1.88 -3.01 -0.21
CA GLU A 377 0.84 -2.22 -0.85
C GLU A 377 1.39 -0.87 -1.35
N GLU A 378 2.22 -0.21 -0.54
CA GLU A 378 2.91 1.02 -0.93
C GLU A 378 3.89 0.77 -2.07
N ALA A 379 4.58 -0.37 -2.04
CA ALA A 379 5.51 -0.78 -3.10
C ALA A 379 4.75 -1.10 -4.40
N ALA A 380 3.67 -1.87 -4.31
CA ALA A 380 2.83 -2.23 -5.45
C ALA A 380 2.21 -0.99 -6.12
N ALA A 381 1.66 -0.06 -5.32
CA ALA A 381 1.09 1.19 -5.82
C ALA A 381 2.12 2.05 -6.58
N GLN A 382 3.31 2.21 -6.01
CA GLN A 382 4.40 2.93 -6.69
C GLN A 382 4.84 2.21 -7.97
N GLY A 383 4.95 0.88 -7.93
CA GLY A 383 5.28 0.05 -9.08
C GLY A 383 4.29 0.25 -10.22
N LEU A 384 2.99 0.12 -9.93
CA LEU A 384 1.92 0.35 -10.89
C LEU A 384 2.03 1.73 -11.55
N MET A 385 2.15 2.79 -10.74
CA MET A 385 2.23 4.17 -11.25
C MET A 385 3.51 4.42 -12.06
N ALA A 386 4.66 3.92 -11.61
CA ALA A 386 5.92 4.01 -12.35
C ALA A 386 5.84 3.25 -13.68
N GLY A 387 5.25 2.05 -13.69
CA GLY A 387 5.03 1.26 -14.89
C GLY A 387 4.17 1.95 -15.94
N ILE A 388 3.03 2.50 -15.50
CA ILE A 388 2.13 3.30 -16.34
C ILE A 388 2.87 4.49 -16.95
N ASN A 389 3.56 5.27 -16.11
CA ASN A 389 4.19 6.53 -16.52
C ASN A 389 5.43 6.29 -17.39
N ALA A 390 6.21 5.24 -17.14
CA ALA A 390 7.32 4.84 -17.98
C ALA A 390 6.84 4.44 -19.39
N ALA A 391 5.76 3.64 -19.46
CA ALA A 391 5.16 3.25 -20.74
C ALA A 391 4.52 4.43 -21.47
N ALA A 392 3.78 5.29 -20.76
CA ALA A 392 3.18 6.50 -21.33
C ALA A 392 4.26 7.39 -21.97
N LYS A 393 5.40 7.56 -21.29
CA LYS A 393 6.53 8.32 -21.81
C LYS A 393 7.14 7.71 -23.07
N VAL A 394 7.23 6.37 -23.15
CA VAL A 394 7.69 5.64 -24.34
C VAL A 394 6.81 5.95 -25.56
N PHE A 395 5.50 6.03 -25.35
CA PHE A 395 4.53 6.26 -26.44
C PHE A 395 4.15 7.74 -26.61
N SER A 396 4.83 8.66 -25.90
CA SER A 396 4.53 10.11 -25.93
C SER A 396 3.06 10.41 -25.61
N LYS A 397 2.48 9.63 -24.68
CA LYS A 397 1.16 9.84 -24.12
C LYS A 397 1.23 10.65 -22.82
N ASP A 398 0.09 11.21 -22.42
CA ASP A 398 -0.02 11.93 -21.16
C ASP A 398 0.26 11.01 -19.96
N SER A 399 0.96 11.55 -18.96
CA SER A 399 1.25 10.84 -17.73
C SER A 399 0.01 10.73 -16.84
N LEU A 400 -0.13 9.61 -16.13
CA LEU A 400 -1.14 9.46 -15.09
C LEU A 400 -0.59 10.00 -13.77
N VAL A 401 -1.23 11.02 -13.23
CA VAL A 401 -0.99 11.56 -11.89
C VAL A 401 -2.32 11.54 -11.15
N LEU A 402 -2.32 10.99 -9.94
CA LEU A 402 -3.49 10.97 -9.06
C LEU A 402 -3.30 12.04 -7.97
N THR A 403 -4.34 12.83 -7.74
CA THR A 403 -4.34 13.84 -6.68
C THR A 403 -4.67 13.21 -5.31
N ARG A 404 -4.41 13.96 -4.25
CA ARG A 404 -4.75 13.56 -2.87
C ARG A 404 -6.24 13.39 -2.61
N SER A 405 -7.09 14.05 -3.39
CA SER A 405 -8.55 13.91 -3.31
C SER A 405 -9.11 12.78 -4.17
N GLU A 406 -8.31 12.20 -5.05
CA GLU A 406 -8.72 11.11 -5.94
C GLU A 406 -8.34 9.73 -5.45
N ALA A 407 -7.18 9.60 -4.77
CA ALA A 407 -6.69 8.28 -4.35
C ALA A 407 -5.74 8.34 -3.14
N TYR A 408 -5.72 7.26 -2.33
CA TYR A 408 -4.65 7.03 -1.35
C TYR A 408 -3.28 6.90 -2.04
N ILE A 409 -3.24 6.36 -3.27
CA ILE A 409 -2.03 6.34 -4.10
C ILE A 409 -1.55 7.77 -4.37
N GLY A 410 -2.47 8.71 -4.63
CA GLY A 410 -2.14 10.13 -4.79
C GLY A 410 -1.58 10.74 -3.49
N VAL A 411 -2.19 10.43 -2.34
CA VAL A 411 -1.67 10.84 -1.02
C VAL A 411 -0.28 10.29 -0.77
N LEU A 412 -0.04 9.00 -1.07
CA LEU A 412 1.25 8.34 -0.92
C LEU A 412 2.34 9.04 -1.73
N ILE A 413 2.13 9.23 -3.02
CA ILE A 413 3.14 9.80 -3.92
C ILE A 413 3.42 11.26 -3.57
N ASP A 414 2.37 12.04 -3.30
CA ASP A 414 2.53 13.44 -2.92
C ASP A 414 3.28 13.58 -1.59
N ASP A 415 2.96 12.80 -0.55
CA ASP A 415 3.71 12.80 0.71
C ASP A 415 5.19 12.48 0.50
N LEU A 416 5.51 11.47 -0.33
CA LEU A 416 6.88 11.07 -0.62
C LEU A 416 7.69 12.21 -1.24
N ILE A 417 7.18 12.83 -2.29
CA ILE A 417 7.96 13.82 -3.06
C ILE A 417 8.00 15.21 -2.41
N THR A 418 7.03 15.53 -1.52
CA THR A 418 6.93 16.86 -0.88
C THR A 418 7.49 16.86 0.54
N LYS A 419 7.23 15.81 1.32
CA LYS A 419 7.68 15.71 2.72
C LYS A 419 8.98 14.92 2.88
N GLY A 420 9.31 14.07 1.88
CA GLY A 420 10.43 13.16 1.98
C GLY A 420 10.20 12.02 2.99
N THR A 421 11.27 11.30 3.30
CA THR A 421 11.26 10.16 4.23
C THR A 421 12.49 10.22 5.13
N GLU A 422 12.33 10.71 6.34
CA GLU A 422 13.37 10.66 7.39
C GLU A 422 13.33 9.31 8.14
N GLU A 423 12.18 8.70 8.18
CA GLU A 423 11.92 7.35 8.68
C GLU A 423 11.15 6.54 7.62
N PRO A 424 11.18 5.19 7.64
CA PRO A 424 10.43 4.39 6.68
C PRO A 424 8.96 4.76 6.63
N TYR A 425 8.52 5.29 5.48
CA TYR A 425 7.15 5.76 5.28
C TYR A 425 6.15 4.61 5.30
N ARG A 426 5.02 4.82 5.94
CA ARG A 426 3.89 3.91 5.97
C ARG A 426 2.58 4.67 5.83
N MET A 427 1.66 4.12 5.03
CA MET A 427 0.34 4.72 4.85
C MET A 427 -0.56 4.45 6.06
N PHE A 428 -1.28 5.48 6.49
CA PHE A 428 -2.33 5.45 7.51
C PHE A 428 -3.52 6.28 7.06
N THR A 429 -4.70 5.96 7.60
CA THR A 429 -5.93 6.74 7.31
C THR A 429 -5.82 8.20 7.75
N SER A 430 -4.99 8.51 8.75
CA SER A 430 -4.76 9.89 9.20
C SER A 430 -4.00 10.77 8.20
N ARG A 431 -3.33 10.17 7.20
CA ARG A 431 -2.62 10.93 6.16
C ARG A 431 -3.55 11.45 5.06
N ALA A 432 -4.73 10.85 4.91
CA ALA A 432 -5.72 11.26 3.92
C ALA A 432 -6.71 12.26 4.54
N GLU A 433 -6.82 13.43 3.93
CA GLU A 433 -7.73 14.51 4.33
C GLU A 433 -9.18 14.20 3.95
N TYR A 434 -9.39 13.48 2.85
CA TYR A 434 -10.70 13.22 2.23
C TYR A 434 -11.13 11.76 2.35
N ARG A 435 -11.08 11.20 3.56
CA ARG A 435 -11.32 9.76 3.80
C ARG A 435 -12.70 9.28 3.38
N THR A 436 -13.70 10.15 3.48
CA THR A 436 -15.09 9.81 3.09
C THR A 436 -15.21 9.70 1.56
N LEU A 437 -14.38 10.42 0.81
CA LEU A 437 -14.29 10.27 -0.65
C LEU A 437 -13.45 9.06 -1.07
N LEU A 438 -12.37 8.76 -0.32
CA LEU A 438 -11.36 7.76 -0.68
C LEU A 438 -11.64 6.37 -0.06
N ARG A 439 -12.90 5.93 -0.04
CA ARG A 439 -13.26 4.63 0.53
C ARG A 439 -12.78 3.47 -0.34
N GLN A 440 -12.56 2.31 0.30
CA GLN A 440 -12.16 1.09 -0.38
C GLN A 440 -13.27 0.56 -1.33
N ASP A 441 -14.54 0.79 -0.98
CA ASP A 441 -15.71 0.28 -1.66
C ASP A 441 -16.03 1.02 -2.98
N ASN A 442 -15.52 2.25 -3.15
CA ASN A 442 -15.75 3.08 -4.34
C ASN A 442 -14.50 3.31 -5.21
N ALA A 443 -13.43 2.56 -4.99
CA ALA A 443 -12.18 2.75 -5.74
C ALA A 443 -12.36 2.53 -7.25
N ASP A 444 -13.19 1.56 -7.63
CA ASP A 444 -13.56 1.31 -9.03
C ASP A 444 -14.28 2.51 -9.66
N ILE A 445 -15.24 3.08 -8.94
CA ILE A 445 -16.01 4.26 -9.39
C ILE A 445 -15.09 5.47 -9.62
N ARG A 446 -14.06 5.65 -8.78
CA ARG A 446 -13.13 6.78 -8.88
C ARG A 446 -12.05 6.62 -9.97
N LEU A 447 -11.58 5.40 -10.21
CA LEU A 447 -10.32 5.18 -10.92
C LEU A 447 -10.43 4.36 -12.20
N THR A 448 -11.46 3.53 -12.39
CA THR A 448 -11.53 2.65 -13.56
C THR A 448 -11.68 3.42 -14.87
N GLU A 449 -12.41 4.52 -14.89
CA GLU A 449 -12.51 5.37 -16.08
C GLU A 449 -11.15 5.95 -16.49
N LYS A 450 -10.34 6.42 -15.53
CA LYS A 450 -8.97 6.90 -15.80
C LYS A 450 -8.10 5.79 -16.38
N SER A 451 -8.21 4.58 -15.81
CA SER A 451 -7.49 3.41 -16.29
C SER A 451 -7.92 2.99 -17.71
N PHE A 452 -9.20 3.06 -18.01
CA PHE A 452 -9.74 2.79 -19.34
C PHE A 452 -9.22 3.80 -20.37
N ASN A 453 -9.24 5.10 -20.05
CA ASN A 453 -8.79 6.16 -20.94
C ASN A 453 -7.30 6.07 -21.31
N ILE A 454 -6.46 5.53 -20.43
CA ILE A 454 -5.04 5.26 -20.73
C ILE A 454 -4.82 3.89 -21.39
N GLY A 455 -5.86 3.06 -21.52
CA GLY A 455 -5.82 1.77 -22.21
C GLY A 455 -5.41 0.56 -21.36
N LEU A 456 -5.45 0.67 -20.01
CA LEU A 456 -5.16 -0.44 -19.09
C LEU A 456 -6.40 -1.24 -18.70
N ALA A 457 -7.47 -0.57 -18.27
CA ALA A 457 -8.71 -1.27 -17.96
C ALA A 457 -9.43 -1.71 -19.24
N SER A 458 -9.95 -2.94 -19.22
CA SER A 458 -10.75 -3.47 -20.32
C SER A 458 -12.09 -2.74 -20.44
N LYS A 459 -12.67 -2.76 -21.65
CA LYS A 459 -14.03 -2.25 -21.88
C LYS A 459 -15.06 -2.94 -20.98
N LYS A 460 -14.97 -4.24 -20.78
CA LYS A 460 -15.84 -5.01 -19.86
C LYS A 460 -15.79 -4.43 -18.44
N ARG A 461 -14.60 -4.10 -17.92
CA ARG A 461 -14.43 -3.51 -16.59
C ARG A 461 -15.06 -2.11 -16.53
N PHE A 462 -14.82 -1.29 -17.54
CA PHE A 462 -15.41 0.05 -17.64
C PHE A 462 -16.94 0.01 -17.70
N ASP A 463 -17.53 -0.80 -18.60
CA ASP A 463 -18.97 -0.93 -18.74
C ASP A 463 -19.65 -1.44 -17.45
N ARG A 464 -19.00 -2.36 -16.72
CA ARG A 464 -19.47 -2.80 -15.40
C ARG A 464 -19.55 -1.63 -14.40
N VAL A 465 -18.53 -0.79 -14.35
CA VAL A 465 -18.51 0.35 -13.41
C VAL A 465 -19.56 1.38 -13.79
N GLN A 466 -19.75 1.66 -15.07
CA GLN A 466 -20.82 2.56 -15.54
C GLN A 466 -22.20 2.02 -15.14
N ASN A 467 -22.48 0.76 -15.40
CA ASN A 467 -23.75 0.13 -15.00
C ASN A 467 -23.94 0.15 -13.47
N LYS A 468 -22.87 -0.08 -12.68
CA LYS A 468 -22.93 0.04 -11.21
C LYS A 468 -23.28 1.47 -10.77
N GLN A 469 -22.66 2.49 -11.36
CA GLN A 469 -22.94 3.89 -11.05
C GLN A 469 -24.38 4.26 -11.37
N ASP A 470 -24.89 3.88 -12.54
CA ASP A 470 -26.27 4.14 -12.96
C ASP A 470 -27.26 3.48 -12.00
N LYS A 471 -27.08 2.19 -11.68
CA LYS A 471 -27.94 1.46 -10.75
C LYS A 471 -27.90 2.04 -9.32
N VAL A 472 -26.73 2.45 -8.83
CA VAL A 472 -26.61 3.12 -7.52
C VAL A 472 -27.36 4.44 -7.52
N LYS A 473 -27.22 5.24 -8.57
CA LYS A 473 -27.94 6.51 -8.73
C LYS A 473 -29.46 6.29 -8.75
N ASP A 474 -29.93 5.36 -9.57
CA ASP A 474 -31.35 5.05 -9.69
C ASP A 474 -31.95 4.56 -8.36
N TYR A 475 -31.18 3.74 -7.61
CA TYR A 475 -31.63 3.25 -6.31
C TYR A 475 -31.65 4.35 -5.25
N VAL A 476 -30.69 5.27 -5.23
CA VAL A 476 -30.73 6.46 -4.36
C VAL A 476 -31.95 7.34 -4.71
N GLU A 477 -32.18 7.60 -6.00
CA GLU A 477 -33.34 8.36 -6.46
C GLU A 477 -34.67 7.69 -6.09
N PHE A 478 -34.75 6.36 -6.14
CA PHE A 478 -35.92 5.61 -5.67
C PHE A 478 -36.22 5.93 -4.20
N PHE A 479 -35.23 5.92 -3.31
CA PHE A 479 -35.40 6.28 -1.91
C PHE A 479 -35.81 7.74 -1.70
N GLU A 480 -35.36 8.64 -2.54
CA GLU A 480 -35.71 10.07 -2.49
C GLU A 480 -37.13 10.38 -3.00
N LYS A 481 -37.60 9.60 -3.97
CA LYS A 481 -38.88 9.82 -4.60
C LYS A 481 -40.02 9.03 -3.94
N THR A 482 -39.71 7.85 -3.39
CA THR A 482 -40.73 6.95 -2.80
C THR A 482 -41.03 7.35 -1.36
N SER A 483 -42.32 7.44 -1.05
CA SER A 483 -42.81 7.63 0.32
C SER A 483 -43.11 6.28 0.96
N TYR A 484 -42.84 6.15 2.26
CA TYR A 484 -43.12 4.94 3.02
C TYR A 484 -44.57 4.88 3.50
N GLU A 485 -45.07 3.67 3.75
CA GLU A 485 -46.30 3.45 4.50
C GLU A 485 -46.01 3.49 6.01
N ILE A 486 -46.87 4.22 6.77
CA ILE A 486 -46.59 4.55 8.18
C ILE A 486 -46.45 3.29 9.03
N ASP A 487 -47.39 2.33 8.84
CA ASP A 487 -47.45 1.11 9.66
C ASP A 487 -46.21 0.22 9.45
N GLU A 488 -45.77 0.05 8.18
CA GLU A 488 -44.56 -0.74 7.85
C GLU A 488 -43.30 -0.14 8.47
N VAL A 489 -43.13 1.19 8.37
CA VAL A 489 -41.96 1.88 8.89
C VAL A 489 -41.95 1.94 10.41
N ASN A 490 -43.15 2.11 11.05
CA ASN A 490 -43.22 2.14 12.51
C ASN A 490 -42.81 0.82 13.13
N SER A 491 -43.17 -0.32 12.52
CA SER A 491 -42.70 -1.64 12.97
C SER A 491 -41.16 -1.73 12.99
N ILE A 492 -40.50 -1.16 11.96
CA ILE A 492 -39.02 -1.09 11.90
C ILE A 492 -38.50 -0.14 12.96
N LEU A 493 -39.07 1.05 13.11
CA LEU A 493 -38.60 2.08 14.04
C LEU A 493 -38.69 1.58 15.49
N GLU A 494 -39.77 0.94 15.87
CA GLU A 494 -39.97 0.34 17.20
C GLU A 494 -38.92 -0.76 17.49
N SER A 495 -38.63 -1.61 16.48
CA SER A 495 -37.62 -2.69 16.62
C SER A 495 -36.22 -2.21 16.92
N VAL A 496 -35.90 -0.96 16.57
CA VAL A 496 -34.58 -0.33 16.77
C VAL A 496 -34.60 0.80 17.80
N GLY A 497 -35.69 0.96 18.54
CA GLY A 497 -35.81 1.91 19.65
C GLY A 497 -36.05 3.36 19.24
N TYR A 498 -36.61 3.61 18.05
CA TYR A 498 -37.07 4.94 17.64
C TYR A 498 -38.57 5.13 17.90
N GLU A 499 -38.97 6.36 18.14
CA GLU A 499 -40.37 6.75 18.23
C GLU A 499 -41.10 6.56 16.88
N ALA A 500 -42.37 6.17 16.92
CA ALA A 500 -43.20 6.04 15.77
C ALA A 500 -43.41 7.39 15.06
N VAL A 501 -43.51 7.35 13.74
CA VAL A 501 -43.81 8.53 12.92
C VAL A 501 -45.31 8.62 12.66
N SER A 502 -45.84 9.84 12.65
CA SER A 502 -47.28 10.12 12.40
C SER A 502 -47.57 10.64 10.99
N GLN A 503 -46.50 10.93 10.21
CA GLN A 503 -46.65 11.51 8.88
C GLN A 503 -45.80 10.76 7.86
N LYS A 504 -46.33 10.61 6.63
CA LYS A 504 -45.58 10.06 5.50
C LYS A 504 -44.44 10.99 5.12
N ALA A 505 -43.27 10.40 4.85
CA ALA A 505 -42.14 11.11 4.28
C ALA A 505 -41.37 10.19 3.32
N LYS A 506 -40.27 10.63 2.76
CA LYS A 506 -39.46 9.85 1.82
C LYS A 506 -38.69 8.77 2.54
N LEU A 507 -38.52 7.60 1.90
CA LEU A 507 -37.73 6.47 2.43
C LEU A 507 -36.29 6.91 2.82
N ALA A 508 -35.69 7.78 2.04
CA ALA A 508 -34.35 8.30 2.33
C ALA A 508 -34.23 8.95 3.72
N LYS A 509 -35.31 9.60 4.22
CA LYS A 509 -35.32 10.25 5.54
C LYS A 509 -35.25 9.23 6.69
N ILE A 510 -35.85 8.05 6.50
CA ILE A 510 -35.79 6.95 7.46
C ILE A 510 -34.43 6.25 7.36
N TYR A 511 -33.98 5.92 6.15
CA TYR A 511 -32.71 5.22 5.92
C TYR A 511 -31.50 6.01 6.39
N ALA A 512 -31.56 7.32 6.39
CA ALA A 512 -30.48 8.19 6.91
C ALA A 512 -30.28 8.08 8.44
N ARG A 513 -31.22 7.45 9.19
CA ARG A 513 -31.08 7.29 10.65
C ARG A 513 -29.98 6.25 10.98
N PRO A 514 -29.10 6.49 11.99
CA PRO A 514 -27.95 5.64 12.26
C PRO A 514 -28.24 4.15 12.47
N ASN A 515 -29.28 3.83 13.23
CA ASN A 515 -29.61 2.43 13.59
C ASN A 515 -30.41 1.69 12.52
N ILE A 516 -30.90 2.36 11.49
CA ILE A 516 -31.57 1.71 10.37
C ILE A 516 -30.52 1.14 9.42
N LYS A 517 -30.50 -0.17 9.25
CA LYS A 517 -29.56 -0.90 8.38
C LYS A 517 -30.24 -1.31 7.07
N LYS A 518 -29.43 -1.72 6.08
CA LYS A 518 -29.93 -2.21 4.79
C LYS A 518 -31.01 -3.31 4.96
N ASP A 519 -30.83 -4.25 5.88
CA ASP A 519 -31.75 -5.37 6.10
C ASP A 519 -33.15 -4.89 6.54
N HIS A 520 -33.20 -3.84 7.36
CA HIS A 520 -34.46 -3.20 7.75
C HIS A 520 -35.20 -2.59 6.54
N MET A 521 -34.43 -1.96 5.62
CA MET A 521 -35.03 -1.38 4.42
C MET A 521 -35.45 -2.44 3.42
N ILE A 522 -34.69 -3.52 3.26
CA ILE A 522 -35.02 -4.66 2.37
C ILE A 522 -36.29 -5.39 2.84
N SER A 523 -36.62 -5.34 4.13
CA SER A 523 -37.88 -5.94 4.63
C SER A 523 -39.14 -5.22 4.18
N LEU A 524 -39.06 -3.97 3.69
CA LEU A 524 -40.16 -3.25 3.09
C LEU A 524 -40.51 -3.82 1.72
N ALA A 525 -41.77 -4.13 1.48
CA ALA A 525 -42.24 -4.73 0.22
C ALA A 525 -41.81 -3.92 -1.01
N SER A 526 -42.00 -2.60 -0.98
CA SER A 526 -41.63 -1.70 -2.09
C SER A 526 -40.11 -1.69 -2.39
N VAL A 527 -39.28 -1.85 -1.37
CA VAL A 527 -37.80 -1.89 -1.52
C VAL A 527 -37.38 -3.25 -2.07
N LYS A 528 -37.94 -4.34 -1.55
CA LYS A 528 -37.69 -5.69 -2.02
C LYS A 528 -38.05 -5.86 -3.49
N ASP A 529 -39.24 -5.44 -3.88
CA ASP A 529 -39.69 -5.48 -5.27
C ASP A 529 -38.79 -4.68 -6.21
N TYR A 530 -38.31 -3.51 -5.76
CA TYR A 530 -37.38 -2.70 -6.55
C TYR A 530 -36.04 -3.40 -6.76
N ILE A 531 -35.47 -4.02 -5.72
CA ILE A 531 -34.22 -4.78 -5.77
C ILE A 531 -34.35 -5.95 -6.75
N GLU A 532 -35.42 -6.75 -6.63
CA GLU A 532 -35.63 -7.91 -7.48
C GLU A 532 -35.84 -7.50 -8.96
N LYS A 533 -36.72 -6.51 -9.21
CA LYS A 533 -36.98 -6.00 -10.56
C LYS A 533 -35.74 -5.48 -11.28
N ASN A 534 -34.83 -4.81 -10.58
CA ASN A 534 -33.65 -4.20 -11.16
C ASN A 534 -32.38 -5.07 -10.99
N SER A 535 -32.50 -6.26 -10.42
CA SER A 535 -31.40 -7.20 -10.16
C SER A 535 -30.21 -6.47 -9.49
N LEU A 536 -30.48 -5.85 -8.33
CA LEU A 536 -29.45 -5.12 -7.58
C LEU A 536 -28.65 -6.10 -6.73
N ASP A 537 -27.33 -6.04 -6.84
CA ASP A 537 -26.42 -6.81 -5.99
C ASP A 537 -26.08 -6.08 -4.67
N VAL A 538 -25.38 -6.78 -3.78
CA VAL A 538 -25.01 -6.28 -2.47
C VAL A 538 -24.11 -5.05 -2.56
N GLU A 539 -23.20 -4.98 -3.55
CA GLU A 539 -22.29 -3.84 -3.72
C GLU A 539 -23.07 -2.55 -4.06
N ILE A 540 -24.07 -2.66 -4.93
CA ILE A 540 -24.94 -1.53 -5.31
C ILE A 540 -25.73 -1.04 -4.10
N ILE A 541 -26.34 -1.96 -3.35
CA ILE A 541 -27.14 -1.64 -2.15
C ILE A 541 -26.27 -0.95 -1.10
N GLU A 542 -25.06 -1.45 -0.82
CA GLU A 542 -24.12 -0.85 0.14
C GLU A 542 -23.64 0.53 -0.31
N GLN A 543 -23.35 0.72 -1.60
CA GLN A 543 -22.99 2.03 -2.14
C GLN A 543 -24.11 3.06 -1.97
N ALA A 544 -25.35 2.67 -2.26
CA ALA A 544 -26.50 3.55 -2.08
C ALA A 544 -26.76 3.88 -0.60
N GLU A 545 -26.64 2.89 0.31
CA GLU A 545 -26.72 3.12 1.75
C GLU A 545 -25.72 4.18 2.20
N ILE A 546 -24.46 4.03 1.79
CA ILE A 546 -23.39 4.97 2.14
C ILE A 546 -23.71 6.37 1.59
N GLN A 547 -24.16 6.48 0.33
CA GLN A 547 -24.50 7.77 -0.26
C GLN A 547 -25.67 8.45 0.46
N ILE A 548 -26.69 7.70 0.87
CA ILE A 548 -27.85 8.26 1.59
C ILE A 548 -27.43 8.71 3.00
N LYS A 549 -26.74 7.84 3.75
CA LYS A 549 -26.40 8.12 5.15
C LYS A 549 -25.32 9.17 5.34
N TYR A 550 -24.33 9.20 4.44
CA TYR A 550 -23.15 10.06 4.57
C TYR A 550 -23.18 11.24 3.60
N ARG A 551 -24.30 11.53 2.93
CA ARG A 551 -24.46 12.62 1.96
C ARG A 551 -23.82 13.93 2.39
N GLY A 552 -24.20 14.45 3.55
CA GLY A 552 -23.70 15.73 4.03
C GLY A 552 -22.19 15.77 4.26
N TYR A 553 -21.62 14.64 4.71
CA TYR A 553 -20.16 14.51 4.87
C TYR A 553 -19.46 14.44 3.51
N ILE A 554 -20.00 13.68 2.57
CA ILE A 554 -19.46 13.53 1.20
C ILE A 554 -19.47 14.88 0.49
N GLU A 555 -20.58 15.61 0.53
CA GLU A 555 -20.72 16.95 -0.08
C GLU A 555 -19.74 17.95 0.54
N LYS A 556 -19.61 17.95 1.87
CA LYS A 556 -18.67 18.82 2.56
C LYS A 556 -17.22 18.53 2.17
N GLU A 557 -16.80 17.26 2.16
CA GLU A 557 -15.44 16.90 1.73
C GLU A 557 -15.21 17.22 0.25
N LYS A 558 -16.19 16.97 -0.62
CA LYS A 558 -16.10 17.33 -2.04
C LYS A 558 -15.89 18.84 -2.23
N ASN A 559 -16.69 19.66 -1.58
CA ASN A 559 -16.55 21.13 -1.63
C ASN A 559 -15.18 21.60 -1.12
N ASN A 560 -14.63 20.93 -0.10
CA ASN A 560 -13.29 21.25 0.40
C ASN A 560 -12.19 20.79 -0.58
N ALA A 561 -12.34 19.63 -1.19
CA ALA A 561 -11.42 19.14 -2.22
C ALA A 561 -11.41 20.08 -3.44
N ASP A 562 -12.57 20.52 -3.92
CA ASP A 562 -12.70 21.45 -5.05
C ASP A 562 -12.03 22.82 -4.76
N LYS A 563 -12.09 23.30 -3.52
CA LYS A 563 -11.38 24.52 -3.13
C LYS A 563 -9.86 24.36 -3.17
N LEU A 564 -9.33 23.23 -2.70
CA LEU A 564 -7.90 22.97 -2.72
C LEU A 564 -7.38 22.65 -4.12
N GLN A 565 -8.21 22.07 -4.99
CA GLN A 565 -7.86 21.85 -6.40
C GLN A 565 -7.45 23.15 -7.10
N ARG A 566 -8.05 24.29 -6.75
CA ARG A 566 -7.66 25.61 -7.30
C ARG A 566 -6.20 25.97 -7.00
N LEU A 567 -5.66 25.54 -5.86
CA LEU A 567 -4.24 25.74 -5.54
C LEU A 567 -3.33 24.73 -6.28
N GLU A 568 -3.83 23.53 -6.59
CA GLU A 568 -3.13 22.56 -7.45
C GLU A 568 -3.01 23.06 -8.90
N ASP A 569 -3.97 23.83 -9.38
CA ASP A 569 -3.97 24.39 -10.72
C ASP A 569 -2.96 25.55 -10.87
N ILE A 570 -2.48 26.13 -9.76
CA ILE A 570 -1.47 27.17 -9.78
C ILE A 570 -0.07 26.55 -9.86
N LYS A 571 0.45 26.46 -11.08
CA LYS A 571 1.78 25.88 -11.35
C LYS A 571 2.89 26.88 -11.06
N ILE A 572 3.94 26.40 -10.38
CA ILE A 572 5.18 27.15 -10.16
C ILE A 572 6.11 26.89 -11.35
N PRO A 573 6.65 27.94 -11.99
CA PRO A 573 7.60 27.77 -13.10
C PRO A 573 8.85 26.95 -12.70
N LYS A 574 9.36 26.10 -13.59
CA LYS A 574 10.52 25.21 -13.30
C LYS A 574 11.78 25.96 -12.82
N HIS A 575 11.96 27.20 -13.26
CA HIS A 575 13.11 28.07 -12.94
C HIS A 575 12.71 29.24 -12.04
N PHE A 576 11.75 29.01 -11.12
CA PHE A 576 11.33 30.05 -10.19
C PHE A 576 12.44 30.35 -9.20
N ASP A 577 12.81 31.64 -9.11
CA ASP A 577 13.88 32.13 -8.22
C ASP A 577 13.32 32.44 -6.83
N TYR A 578 13.43 31.49 -5.91
CA TYR A 578 13.02 31.64 -4.51
C TYR A 578 13.96 32.55 -3.71
N ASP A 579 15.23 32.65 -4.09
CA ASP A 579 16.25 33.41 -3.35
C ASP A 579 16.04 34.91 -3.49
N SER A 580 15.47 35.37 -4.62
CA SER A 580 15.11 36.78 -4.85
C SER A 580 13.98 37.28 -3.93
N LEU A 581 13.27 36.41 -3.22
CA LEU A 581 12.13 36.79 -2.37
C LEU A 581 12.58 37.07 -0.94
N ALA A 582 12.86 38.35 -0.63
CA ALA A 582 13.33 38.78 0.71
C ALA A 582 12.38 38.39 1.84
N SER A 583 11.06 38.32 1.56
CA SER A 583 10.01 38.03 2.55
C SER A 583 9.83 36.53 2.87
N LEU A 584 10.51 35.61 2.16
CA LEU A 584 10.54 34.23 2.54
C LEU A 584 11.52 33.96 3.69
N SER A 585 11.14 33.08 4.61
CA SER A 585 12.05 32.59 5.64
C SER A 585 13.25 31.85 5.05
N PHE A 586 14.37 31.81 5.76
CA PHE A 586 15.57 31.06 5.32
C PHE A 586 15.23 29.57 5.09
N GLU A 587 14.52 28.98 6.04
CA GLU A 587 14.07 27.58 5.95
C GLU A 587 13.16 27.35 4.72
N ALA A 588 12.23 28.29 4.45
CA ALA A 588 11.37 28.18 3.29
C ALA A 588 12.16 28.23 1.97
N LYS A 589 13.13 29.15 1.86
CA LYS A 589 13.99 29.24 0.67
C LYS A 589 14.79 27.95 0.44
N GLU A 590 15.43 27.44 1.47
CA GLU A 590 16.22 26.21 1.41
C GLU A 590 15.37 25.03 0.93
N LYS A 591 14.20 24.82 1.54
CA LYS A 591 13.29 23.73 1.22
C LYS A 591 12.65 23.86 -0.18
N LEU A 592 12.24 25.05 -0.54
CA LEU A 592 11.67 25.30 -1.88
C LEU A 592 12.71 25.09 -2.99
N ASN A 593 13.96 25.53 -2.78
CA ASN A 593 15.06 25.29 -3.71
C ASN A 593 15.44 23.80 -3.81
N SER A 594 15.40 23.08 -2.71
CA SER A 594 15.73 21.63 -2.67
C SER A 594 14.62 20.79 -3.31
N ILE A 595 13.36 21.03 -2.93
CA ILE A 595 12.22 20.20 -3.34
C ILE A 595 11.69 20.61 -4.73
N LYS A 596 11.74 21.91 -5.05
CA LYS A 596 11.23 22.48 -6.32
C LYS A 596 9.80 22.02 -6.62
N PRO A 597 8.83 22.38 -5.76
CA PRO A 597 7.42 21.99 -5.95
C PRO A 597 6.89 22.51 -7.28
N SER A 598 6.05 21.72 -7.95
CA SER A 598 5.48 22.06 -9.25
C SER A 598 4.19 22.88 -9.15
N THR A 599 3.54 22.88 -7.98
CA THR A 599 2.31 23.65 -7.71
C THR A 599 2.39 24.37 -6.37
N LEU A 600 1.56 25.39 -6.22
CA LEU A 600 1.47 26.15 -4.96
C LEU A 600 0.93 25.29 -3.82
N SER A 601 0.00 24.37 -4.13
CA SER A 601 -0.51 23.40 -3.15
C SER A 601 0.58 22.45 -2.67
N GLN A 602 1.47 21.96 -3.55
CA GLN A 602 2.65 21.20 -3.13
C GLN A 602 3.56 22.01 -2.21
N ALA A 603 3.85 23.26 -2.58
CA ALA A 603 4.65 24.15 -1.73
C ALA A 603 4.05 24.27 -0.32
N SER A 604 2.73 24.42 -0.19
CA SER A 604 2.05 24.56 1.11
C SER A 604 2.12 23.31 2.01
N ARG A 605 2.40 22.13 1.43
CA ARG A 605 2.52 20.86 2.17
C ARG A 605 3.94 20.53 2.61
N ILE A 606 4.93 21.28 2.14
CA ILE A 606 6.33 21.11 2.57
C ILE A 606 6.45 21.50 4.04
N SER A 607 7.01 20.63 4.86
CA SER A 607 7.25 20.92 6.28
C SER A 607 8.16 22.15 6.43
N GLY A 608 7.74 23.13 7.25
CA GLY A 608 8.45 24.38 7.44
C GLY A 608 8.04 25.52 6.49
N ILE A 609 7.11 25.28 5.56
CA ILE A 609 6.49 26.35 4.75
C ILE A 609 5.21 26.82 5.46
N ASN A 610 5.11 28.11 5.71
CA ASN A 610 4.00 28.72 6.41
C ASN A 610 2.98 29.35 5.44
N PRO A 611 1.73 29.62 5.87
CA PRO A 611 0.73 30.33 5.05
C PRO A 611 1.21 31.70 4.56
N SER A 612 2.06 32.38 5.33
CA SER A 612 2.69 33.66 4.92
C SER A 612 3.64 33.48 3.74
N ASP A 613 4.45 32.39 3.73
CA ASP A 613 5.35 32.07 2.61
C ASP A 613 4.55 31.81 1.33
N ILE A 614 3.41 31.10 1.44
CA ILE A 614 2.50 30.84 0.31
C ILE A 614 1.90 32.14 -0.23
N SER A 615 1.54 33.07 0.67
CA SER A 615 1.05 34.39 0.26
C SER A 615 2.11 35.19 -0.50
N VAL A 616 3.39 35.13 -0.09
CA VAL A 616 4.51 35.76 -0.80
C VAL A 616 4.68 35.18 -2.20
N LEU A 617 4.58 33.84 -2.34
CA LEU A 617 4.64 33.16 -3.64
C LEU A 617 3.48 33.59 -4.55
N LEU A 618 2.24 33.65 -4.02
CA LEU A 618 1.06 34.09 -4.77
C LEU A 618 1.24 35.50 -5.33
N VAL A 619 1.64 36.46 -4.49
CA VAL A 619 1.87 37.86 -4.88
C VAL A 619 2.94 37.95 -5.97
N LYS A 620 4.07 37.23 -5.82
CA LYS A 620 5.15 37.21 -6.82
C LYS A 620 4.70 36.62 -8.16
N MET A 621 3.78 35.65 -8.13
CA MET A 621 3.22 35.03 -9.33
C MET A 621 2.09 35.88 -9.97
N GLY A 622 1.79 37.06 -9.42
CA GLY A 622 0.77 37.97 -9.95
C GLY A 622 -0.66 37.47 -9.75
N ARG A 623 -0.92 36.78 -8.65
CA ARG A 623 -2.21 36.19 -8.32
C ARG A 623 -2.70 36.59 -6.94
#